data_ee2919261aca2841b1fff77270ca4db5
#
_entry.id   ee2919261aca2841b1fff77270ca4db5
#
_cell.length_a   1.000
_cell.length_b   1.000
_cell.length_c   1.000
_cell.angle_alpha   90.00
_cell.angle_beta   90.00
_cell.angle_gamma   90.00
#
_symmetry.space_group_name_H-M   'P 1'
#
loop_
_entity.id
_entity.type
_entity.pdbx_description
1 polymer ?
#
loop_
_entity_poly.entity_id
_entity_poly.type
_entity_poly.pdbx_seq_one_letter_code
_entity_poly.pdbx_strand_id
1 'polypeptide(L)'
;MNDDERRARLRERARVTLAAAHRTGVSPWEGRHYDYHCPSPRSYPFQWFWDSCFHAIALTHIDVELAKAELRSLLQGARPDGFMPHIIFWQPDRAVMDNQTLRLSTPYLSASIQPPVIALAIERVYRASGDEAFLAEALPVAAAFFRWLRDNRDPDGDALIAVVQPDESGVDASPKYDPLLGYPKNNDDLVRAINGIYARYEPIGNDDQSLIAADVFVVEDVLVNSIYAQGLQALARLTKNPAEAEAYRAWAARGLDALMEKCYDPARGLFLDLLRVAEERTRINTISALFPLIIEGLDPVVAERLVRDHLRNPDEYALPYPVPSVAANAPGFNPDHPHGFIWRGPTWVNSNWFLAHALYERGYMEDARRIGEATRALVEMSGFRECYNPYTGEGQNAGDFGWTSLVIDLPV
;
A
#
# COMPACT_ATOMS: atom_id res chain seq x y z
N MET A 1 32.39 8.14 4.03
CA MET A 1 31.25 8.97 3.58
C MET A 1 30.46 9.33 4.83
N ASN A 2 30.22 10.59 5.07
CA ASN A 2 29.38 11.02 6.18
C ASN A 2 27.88 10.86 5.83
N ASP A 3 27.00 10.99 6.84
CA ASP A 3 25.55 10.77 6.64
C ASP A 3 24.91 11.76 5.66
N ASP A 4 25.38 13.01 5.64
CA ASP A 4 24.85 14.03 4.72
C ASP A 4 25.23 13.71 3.26
N GLU A 5 26.47 13.29 3.02
CA GLU A 5 26.92 12.86 1.68
C GLU A 5 26.16 11.62 1.21
N ARG A 6 25.90 10.67 2.12
CA ARG A 6 25.11 9.46 1.85
C ARG A 6 23.69 9.82 1.45
N ARG A 7 23.03 10.69 2.20
CA ARG A 7 21.65 11.15 1.92
C ARG A 7 21.58 11.92 0.60
N ALA A 8 22.53 12.81 0.34
CA ALA A 8 22.59 13.56 -0.91
C ALA A 8 22.75 12.61 -2.12
N ARG A 9 23.57 11.56 -2.00
CA ARG A 9 23.74 10.53 -3.03
C ARG A 9 22.46 9.72 -3.25
N LEU A 10 21.78 9.30 -2.19
CA LEU A 10 20.49 8.57 -2.31
C LEU A 10 19.43 9.45 -2.95
N ARG A 11 19.36 10.74 -2.57
CA ARG A 11 18.41 11.70 -3.18
C ARG A 11 18.69 11.87 -4.68
N GLU A 12 19.94 12.01 -5.09
CA GLU A 12 20.28 12.11 -6.51
C GLU A 12 19.92 10.85 -7.28
N ARG A 13 20.16 9.66 -6.72
CA ARG A 13 19.76 8.40 -7.35
C ARG A 13 18.23 8.27 -7.44
N ALA A 14 17.48 8.66 -6.41
CA ALA A 14 16.01 8.70 -6.42
C ALA A 14 15.50 9.64 -7.51
N ARG A 15 16.11 10.86 -7.62
CA ARG A 15 15.78 11.82 -8.68
C ARG A 15 15.97 11.24 -10.08
N VAL A 16 17.07 10.51 -10.32
CA VAL A 16 17.34 9.87 -11.61
C VAL A 16 16.33 8.75 -11.89
N THR A 17 16.01 7.92 -10.90
CA THR A 17 15.04 6.82 -11.04
C THR A 17 13.65 7.37 -11.37
N LEU A 18 13.17 8.37 -10.61
CA LEU A 18 11.87 8.99 -10.86
C LEU A 18 11.85 9.72 -12.21
N ALA A 19 12.89 10.45 -12.58
CA ALA A 19 12.97 11.11 -13.88
C ALA A 19 12.88 10.12 -15.07
N ALA A 20 13.44 8.92 -14.95
CA ALA A 20 13.29 7.88 -15.97
C ALA A 20 11.86 7.32 -16.06
N ALA A 21 11.13 7.33 -14.95
CA ALA A 21 9.76 6.86 -14.84
C ALA A 21 8.71 7.91 -15.21
N HIS A 22 9.11 9.17 -15.38
CA HIS A 22 8.23 10.31 -15.63
C HIS A 22 7.50 10.18 -16.97
N ARG A 23 6.21 10.44 -16.98
CA ARG A 23 5.30 10.39 -18.13
C ARG A 23 4.41 11.62 -18.13
N THR A 24 4.40 12.36 -19.24
CA THR A 24 3.54 13.51 -19.42
C THR A 24 2.95 13.54 -20.82
N GLY A 25 1.76 14.08 -20.97
CA GLY A 25 1.12 14.18 -22.28
C GLY A 25 -0.37 14.50 -22.20
N VAL A 26 -1.04 14.28 -23.32
CA VAL A 26 -2.49 14.41 -23.44
C VAL A 26 -3.07 13.04 -23.76
N SER A 27 -4.01 12.59 -22.93
CA SER A 27 -4.74 11.35 -23.12
C SER A 27 -5.84 11.52 -24.17
N PRO A 28 -6.13 10.50 -25.00
CA PRO A 28 -7.37 10.47 -25.78
C PRO A 28 -8.62 10.40 -24.88
N TRP A 29 -8.47 10.09 -23.58
CA TRP A 29 -9.55 10.15 -22.62
C TRP A 29 -9.94 11.59 -22.33
N GLU A 30 -10.94 12.09 -23.04
CA GLU A 30 -11.48 13.45 -22.89
C GLU A 30 -10.45 14.57 -23.04
N GLY A 31 -9.31 14.29 -23.69
CA GLY A 31 -8.22 15.28 -23.85
C GLY A 31 -7.53 15.68 -22.55
N ARG A 32 -7.61 14.85 -21.51
CA ARG A 32 -7.02 15.13 -20.19
C ARG A 32 -5.50 15.16 -20.25
N HIS A 33 -4.91 16.15 -19.60
CA HIS A 33 -3.47 16.21 -19.39
C HIS A 33 -3.08 15.30 -18.22
N TYR A 34 -1.99 14.57 -18.39
CA TYR A 34 -1.40 13.75 -17.34
C TYR A 34 0.09 14.10 -17.15
N ASP A 35 0.52 14.00 -15.91
CA ASP A 35 1.89 14.23 -15.48
C ASP A 35 2.14 13.36 -14.24
N TYR A 36 2.74 12.17 -14.45
CA TYR A 36 2.89 11.17 -13.41
C TYR A 36 4.19 10.36 -13.57
N HIS A 37 4.53 9.56 -12.57
CA HIS A 37 5.62 8.61 -12.59
C HIS A 37 5.07 7.19 -12.56
N CYS A 38 5.48 6.33 -13.50
CA CYS A 38 5.10 4.92 -13.47
C CYS A 38 6.00 4.15 -12.47
N PRO A 39 5.52 3.03 -11.88
CA PRO A 39 6.30 2.25 -10.91
C PRO A 39 7.63 1.75 -11.46
N SER A 40 7.64 1.26 -12.71
CA SER A 40 8.85 0.86 -13.43
C SER A 40 8.63 1.05 -14.93
N PRO A 41 9.56 1.73 -15.66
CA PRO A 41 9.36 2.07 -17.05
C PRO A 41 9.14 0.88 -18.01
N ARG A 42 9.65 -0.30 -17.63
CA ARG A 42 9.57 -1.51 -18.47
C ARG A 42 8.51 -2.50 -18.03
N SER A 43 8.28 -2.60 -16.70
CA SER A 43 7.41 -3.64 -16.14
C SER A 43 6.01 -3.13 -15.82
N TYR A 44 5.91 -1.87 -15.39
CA TYR A 44 4.66 -1.25 -14.93
C TYR A 44 4.52 0.16 -15.51
N PRO A 45 4.22 0.32 -16.82
CA PRO A 45 4.31 1.60 -17.52
C PRO A 45 3.10 2.54 -17.29
N PHE A 46 2.12 2.15 -16.50
CA PHE A 46 0.89 2.90 -16.22
C PHE A 46 0.96 3.65 -14.89
N GLN A 47 -0.02 4.51 -14.62
CA GLN A 47 -0.16 5.15 -13.31
C GLN A 47 -0.89 4.20 -12.36
N TRP A 48 -0.22 3.83 -11.25
CA TRP A 48 -0.74 2.99 -10.20
C TRP A 48 -1.04 3.83 -8.98
N PHE A 49 -2.14 3.52 -8.28
CA PHE A 49 -2.69 4.38 -7.24
C PHE A 49 -1.73 4.60 -6.06
N TRP A 50 -1.34 3.53 -5.36
CA TRP A 50 -0.51 3.70 -4.17
C TRP A 50 0.94 4.07 -4.51
N ASP A 51 1.43 3.61 -5.69
CA ASP A 51 2.74 4.00 -6.22
C ASP A 51 2.82 5.50 -6.43
N SER A 52 1.82 6.11 -7.07
CA SER A 52 1.74 7.56 -7.23
C SER A 52 1.74 8.30 -5.90
N CYS A 53 1.07 7.76 -4.88
CA CYS A 53 1.12 8.32 -3.53
C CYS A 53 2.55 8.28 -2.95
N PHE A 54 3.25 7.16 -3.11
CA PHE A 54 4.64 7.01 -2.66
C PHE A 54 5.61 7.87 -3.47
N HIS A 55 5.41 7.97 -4.78
CA HIS A 55 6.20 8.86 -5.64
C HIS A 55 6.02 10.32 -5.22
N ALA A 56 4.78 10.76 -4.99
CA ALA A 56 4.51 12.11 -4.52
C ALA A 56 5.20 12.42 -3.18
N ILE A 57 5.20 11.47 -2.22
CA ILE A 57 5.91 11.61 -0.95
C ILE A 57 7.41 11.77 -1.19
N ALA A 58 8.04 10.90 -1.98
CA ALA A 58 9.46 11.00 -2.31
C ALA A 58 9.81 12.31 -3.06
N LEU A 59 8.94 12.72 -3.99
CA LEU A 59 9.10 13.96 -4.76
C LEU A 59 9.08 15.22 -3.88
N THR A 60 8.45 15.21 -2.70
CA THR A 60 8.53 16.37 -1.79
C THR A 60 9.96 16.74 -1.40
N HIS A 61 10.89 15.80 -1.45
CA HIS A 61 12.32 16.01 -1.18
C HIS A 61 13.14 16.41 -2.42
N ILE A 62 12.53 16.39 -3.62
CA ILE A 62 13.20 16.62 -4.91
C ILE A 62 12.61 17.83 -5.61
N ASP A 63 11.31 17.80 -5.90
CA ASP A 63 10.54 18.83 -6.57
C ASP A 63 9.06 18.74 -6.17
N VAL A 64 8.62 19.67 -5.35
CA VAL A 64 7.26 19.68 -4.81
C VAL A 64 6.19 19.96 -5.89
N GLU A 65 6.55 20.64 -6.98
CA GLU A 65 5.62 20.87 -8.08
C GLU A 65 5.34 19.57 -8.84
N LEU A 66 6.35 18.72 -9.04
CA LEU A 66 6.16 17.37 -9.57
C LEU A 66 5.33 16.50 -8.62
N ALA A 67 5.52 16.64 -7.29
CA ALA A 67 4.69 15.92 -6.31
C ALA A 67 3.20 16.31 -6.42
N LYS A 68 2.90 17.61 -6.62
CA LYS A 68 1.53 18.08 -6.85
C LYS A 68 0.97 17.60 -8.20
N ALA A 69 1.78 17.64 -9.26
CA ALA A 69 1.38 17.16 -10.59
C ALA A 69 1.02 15.66 -10.58
N GLU A 70 1.85 14.86 -9.91
CA GLU A 70 1.61 13.41 -9.68
C GLU A 70 0.22 13.16 -9.09
N LEU A 71 -0.08 13.82 -7.96
CA LEU A 71 -1.37 13.64 -7.29
C LEU A 71 -2.53 14.23 -8.10
N ARG A 72 -2.35 15.37 -8.79
CA ARG A 72 -3.39 15.93 -9.68
C ARG A 72 -3.75 14.94 -10.78
N SER A 73 -2.76 14.31 -11.40
CA SER A 73 -3.02 13.27 -12.40
C SER A 73 -3.79 12.10 -11.79
N LEU A 74 -3.39 11.61 -10.61
CA LEU A 74 -4.08 10.53 -9.93
C LEU A 74 -5.55 10.87 -9.61
N LEU A 75 -5.79 12.06 -9.08
CA LEU A 75 -7.13 12.54 -8.70
C LEU A 75 -8.09 12.66 -9.89
N GLN A 76 -7.60 12.86 -11.13
CA GLN A 76 -8.42 12.86 -12.34
C GLN A 76 -9.04 11.48 -12.62
N GLY A 77 -8.48 10.39 -12.05
CA GLY A 77 -9.06 9.05 -12.15
C GLY A 77 -10.26 8.82 -11.24
N ALA A 78 -10.56 9.74 -10.32
CA ALA A 78 -11.71 9.61 -9.44
C ALA A 78 -13.02 9.68 -10.24
N ARG A 79 -13.94 8.74 -9.95
CA ARG A 79 -15.29 8.73 -10.51
C ARG A 79 -16.20 9.69 -9.74
N PRO A 80 -17.33 10.13 -10.34
CA PRO A 80 -18.29 11.01 -9.67
C PRO A 80 -18.88 10.45 -8.37
N ASP A 81 -18.92 9.11 -8.22
CA ASP A 81 -19.38 8.42 -7.01
C ASP A 81 -18.32 8.35 -5.90
N GLY A 82 -17.09 8.77 -6.18
CA GLY A 82 -15.96 8.78 -5.25
C GLY A 82 -14.99 7.61 -5.40
N PHE A 83 -15.28 6.60 -6.21
CA PHE A 83 -14.34 5.50 -6.48
C PHE A 83 -13.04 6.01 -7.08
N MET A 84 -11.90 5.45 -6.63
CA MET A 84 -10.58 5.68 -7.25
C MET A 84 -9.98 4.35 -7.71
N PRO A 85 -9.53 4.27 -8.97
CA PRO A 85 -9.05 3.03 -9.56
C PRO A 85 -7.63 2.68 -9.11
N HIS A 86 -7.34 1.39 -9.07
CA HIS A 86 -6.01 0.82 -8.88
C HIS A 86 -5.02 1.31 -9.96
N ILE A 87 -5.47 1.31 -11.25
CA ILE A 87 -4.64 1.72 -12.39
C ILE A 87 -5.40 2.68 -13.29
N ILE A 88 -4.68 3.72 -13.75
CA ILE A 88 -5.13 4.63 -14.82
C ILE A 88 -4.31 4.37 -16.06
N PHE A 89 -4.97 4.07 -17.18
CA PHE A 89 -4.40 3.85 -18.51
C PHE A 89 -4.50 5.14 -19.34
N TRP A 90 -3.62 6.10 -19.09
CA TRP A 90 -3.62 7.39 -19.80
C TRP A 90 -3.47 7.26 -21.30
N GLN A 91 -2.67 6.27 -21.73
CA GLN A 91 -2.49 5.86 -23.12
C GLN A 91 -2.74 4.34 -23.18
N PRO A 92 -3.98 3.89 -23.37
CA PRO A 92 -4.30 2.47 -23.37
C PRO A 92 -3.58 1.72 -24.50
N ASP A 93 -2.77 0.76 -24.12
CA ASP A 93 -2.15 -0.21 -25.03
C ASP A 93 -2.81 -1.57 -24.79
N ARG A 94 -3.62 -2.01 -25.77
CA ARG A 94 -4.37 -3.27 -25.65
C ARG A 94 -3.46 -4.48 -25.44
N ALA A 95 -2.32 -4.54 -26.09
CA ALA A 95 -1.39 -5.66 -25.93
C ALA A 95 -0.83 -5.74 -24.50
N VAL A 96 -0.59 -4.59 -23.87
CA VAL A 96 -0.13 -4.54 -22.48
C VAL A 96 -1.28 -4.75 -21.51
N MET A 97 -2.45 -4.14 -21.75
CA MET A 97 -3.63 -4.28 -20.89
C MET A 97 -4.14 -5.73 -20.87
N ASP A 98 -4.17 -6.41 -22.01
CA ASP A 98 -4.64 -7.80 -22.11
C ASP A 98 -3.70 -8.80 -21.41
N ASN A 99 -2.45 -8.40 -21.12
CA ASN A 99 -1.49 -9.19 -20.33
C ASN A 99 -1.60 -8.93 -18.81
N GLN A 100 -2.43 -7.97 -18.38
CA GLN A 100 -2.67 -7.71 -16.96
C GLN A 100 -3.84 -8.56 -16.47
N THR A 101 -3.66 -9.18 -15.30
CA THR A 101 -4.74 -9.89 -14.60
C THR A 101 -5.57 -8.87 -13.84
N LEU A 102 -6.50 -8.18 -14.54
CA LEU A 102 -7.32 -7.14 -13.93
C LEU A 102 -8.67 -6.97 -14.64
N ARG A 103 -9.63 -6.43 -13.86
CA ARG A 103 -10.94 -6.03 -14.35
C ARG A 103 -10.93 -4.54 -14.67
N LEU A 104 -11.66 -4.16 -15.71
CA LEU A 104 -11.80 -2.77 -16.13
C LEU A 104 -13.21 -2.25 -15.84
N SER A 105 -13.30 -1.03 -15.31
CA SER A 105 -14.56 -0.27 -15.20
C SER A 105 -14.83 0.56 -16.45
N THR A 106 -13.76 1.04 -17.10
CA THR A 106 -13.75 1.75 -18.38
C THR A 106 -12.51 1.36 -19.17
N PRO A 107 -12.37 1.74 -20.46
CA PRO A 107 -11.12 1.51 -21.21
C PRO A 107 -9.87 2.15 -20.59
N TYR A 108 -10.03 3.10 -19.67
CA TYR A 108 -8.95 3.87 -19.06
C TYR A 108 -8.75 3.58 -17.58
N LEU A 109 -9.68 2.89 -16.92
CA LEU A 109 -9.69 2.70 -15.48
C LEU A 109 -9.89 1.23 -15.11
N SER A 110 -9.09 0.73 -14.18
CA SER A 110 -9.38 -0.56 -13.54
C SER A 110 -10.64 -0.49 -12.68
N ALA A 111 -11.20 -1.66 -12.36
CA ALA A 111 -12.38 -1.79 -11.50
C ALA A 111 -12.04 -2.11 -10.03
N SER A 112 -10.77 -2.11 -9.69
CA SER A 112 -10.23 -2.47 -8.38
C SER A 112 -9.73 -1.25 -7.65
N ILE A 113 -9.68 -1.30 -6.32
CA ILE A 113 -9.01 -0.32 -5.45
C ILE A 113 -7.55 -0.73 -5.17
N GLN A 114 -6.82 0.12 -4.44
CA GLN A 114 -5.57 -0.21 -3.74
C GLN A 114 -5.60 0.38 -2.32
N PRO A 115 -4.61 0.03 -1.44
CA PRO A 115 -4.56 0.59 -0.09
C PRO A 115 -4.63 2.12 -0.10
N PRO A 116 -5.51 2.75 0.70
CA PRO A 116 -5.89 4.16 0.53
C PRO A 116 -4.87 5.16 1.11
N VAL A 117 -3.66 5.18 0.54
CA VAL A 117 -2.53 6.05 0.96
C VAL A 117 -2.74 7.52 0.58
N ILE A 118 -3.73 7.84 -0.26
CA ILE A 118 -3.90 9.18 -0.88
C ILE A 118 -4.00 10.32 0.14
N ALA A 119 -4.70 10.15 1.26
CA ALA A 119 -4.84 11.19 2.27
C ALA A 119 -3.50 11.52 2.94
N LEU A 120 -2.68 10.51 3.20
CA LEU A 120 -1.32 10.66 3.73
C LEU A 120 -0.40 11.35 2.72
N ALA A 121 -0.48 10.98 1.45
CA ALA A 121 0.30 11.63 0.39
C ALA A 121 -0.06 13.12 0.24
N ILE A 122 -1.35 13.45 0.25
CA ILE A 122 -1.81 14.86 0.23
C ILE A 122 -1.27 15.62 1.45
N GLU A 123 -1.31 15.02 2.64
CA GLU A 123 -0.78 15.64 3.86
C GLU A 123 0.71 15.95 3.73
N ARG A 124 1.52 15.01 3.23
CA ARG A 124 2.96 15.18 3.03
C ARG A 124 3.26 16.28 2.00
N VAL A 125 2.56 16.27 0.86
CA VAL A 125 2.73 17.30 -0.18
C VAL A 125 2.26 18.68 0.31
N TYR A 126 1.15 18.76 1.02
CA TYR A 126 0.68 20.02 1.60
C TYR A 126 1.65 20.56 2.65
N ARG A 127 2.16 19.73 3.55
CA ARG A 127 3.16 20.15 4.56
C ARG A 127 4.46 20.67 3.91
N ALA A 128 4.88 20.06 2.80
CA ALA A 128 6.09 20.48 2.09
C ALA A 128 5.90 21.78 1.27
N SER A 129 4.69 22.00 0.73
CA SER A 129 4.40 23.12 -0.18
C SER A 129 3.78 24.33 0.51
N GLY A 130 2.96 24.12 1.53
CA GLY A 130 2.06 25.12 2.11
C GLY A 130 0.97 25.59 1.14
N ASP A 131 0.72 24.86 0.04
CA ASP A 131 -0.17 25.28 -1.05
C ASP A 131 -1.64 24.99 -0.70
N GLU A 132 -2.33 26.02 -0.23
CA GLU A 132 -3.75 26.00 0.11
C GLU A 132 -4.66 25.71 -1.10
N ALA A 133 -4.26 26.14 -2.29
CA ALA A 133 -5.04 25.91 -3.50
C ALA A 133 -4.98 24.42 -3.88
N PHE A 134 -3.80 23.81 -3.80
CA PHE A 134 -3.65 22.35 -3.96
C PHE A 134 -4.48 21.58 -2.95
N LEU A 135 -4.44 21.97 -1.67
CA LEU A 135 -5.23 21.31 -0.63
C LEU A 135 -6.74 21.41 -0.90
N ALA A 136 -7.21 22.62 -1.29
CA ALA A 136 -8.62 22.83 -1.59
C ALA A 136 -9.11 22.03 -2.82
N GLU A 137 -8.21 21.72 -3.77
CA GLU A 137 -8.47 20.84 -4.92
C GLU A 137 -8.48 19.36 -4.52
N ALA A 138 -7.49 18.90 -3.77
CA ALA A 138 -7.23 17.49 -3.54
C ALA A 138 -8.07 16.88 -2.41
N LEU A 139 -8.28 17.62 -1.32
CA LEU A 139 -8.95 17.11 -0.12
C LEU A 139 -10.38 16.61 -0.36
N PRO A 140 -11.26 17.33 -1.11
CA PRO A 140 -12.62 16.85 -1.36
C PRO A 140 -12.68 15.52 -2.11
N VAL A 141 -11.74 15.29 -3.05
CA VAL A 141 -11.68 14.06 -3.84
C VAL A 141 -11.23 12.88 -2.97
N ALA A 142 -10.18 13.07 -2.17
CA ALA A 142 -9.75 12.05 -1.21
C ALA A 142 -10.86 11.74 -0.20
N ALA A 143 -11.52 12.74 0.36
CA ALA A 143 -12.63 12.57 1.28
C ALA A 143 -13.81 11.80 0.65
N ALA A 144 -14.09 12.03 -0.65
CA ALA A 144 -15.10 11.27 -1.38
C ALA A 144 -14.73 9.79 -1.51
N PHE A 145 -13.44 9.49 -1.77
CA PHE A 145 -12.96 8.11 -1.85
C PHE A 145 -13.08 7.37 -0.51
N PHE A 146 -12.72 8.01 0.61
CA PHE A 146 -12.88 7.40 1.94
C PHE A 146 -14.34 7.15 2.31
N ARG A 147 -15.27 8.02 1.90
CA ARG A 147 -16.71 7.76 2.03
C ARG A 147 -17.15 6.60 1.15
N TRP A 148 -16.68 6.58 -0.10
CA TRP A 148 -16.98 5.48 -1.02
C TRP A 148 -16.55 4.12 -0.46
N LEU A 149 -15.35 4.03 0.13
CA LEU A 149 -14.84 2.82 0.80
C LEU A 149 -15.79 2.36 1.91
N ARG A 150 -16.19 3.26 2.81
CA ARG A 150 -17.17 2.97 3.86
C ARG A 150 -18.48 2.44 3.30
N ASP A 151 -19.02 3.14 2.30
CA ASP A 151 -20.38 2.91 1.84
C ASP A 151 -20.48 1.66 0.94
N ASN A 152 -19.37 1.20 0.35
CA ASN A 152 -19.34 0.09 -0.60
C ASN A 152 -18.47 -1.10 -0.18
N ARG A 153 -17.56 -0.94 0.78
CA ARG A 153 -16.59 -1.98 1.16
C ARG A 153 -16.63 -2.37 2.64
N ASP A 154 -17.55 -1.82 3.43
CA ASP A 154 -17.84 -2.22 4.81
C ASP A 154 -19.14 -3.04 4.79
N PRO A 155 -19.06 -4.40 4.70
CA PRO A 155 -20.22 -5.24 4.38
C PRO A 155 -21.21 -5.38 5.52
N ASP A 156 -20.78 -5.29 6.77
CA ASP A 156 -21.59 -5.50 7.97
C ASP A 156 -21.67 -4.25 8.87
N GLY A 157 -21.00 -3.16 8.50
CA GLY A 157 -21.07 -1.88 9.22
C GLY A 157 -20.19 -1.83 10.46
N ASP A 158 -19.16 -2.66 10.54
CA ASP A 158 -18.24 -2.76 11.67
C ASP A 158 -17.07 -1.75 11.62
N ALA A 159 -16.93 -1.02 10.52
CA ALA A 159 -15.88 -0.07 10.18
C ALA A 159 -14.58 -0.70 9.65
N LEU A 160 -14.58 -1.96 9.27
CA LEU A 160 -13.53 -2.59 8.46
C LEU A 160 -13.95 -2.62 6.99
N ILE A 161 -13.00 -2.31 6.10
CA ILE A 161 -13.25 -2.40 4.67
C ILE A 161 -12.70 -3.72 4.11
N ALA A 162 -13.49 -4.35 3.23
CA ALA A 162 -13.14 -5.58 2.57
C ALA A 162 -12.50 -5.34 1.21
N VAL A 163 -11.50 -6.15 0.86
CA VAL A 163 -10.98 -6.31 -0.49
C VAL A 163 -11.65 -7.53 -1.16
N VAL A 164 -11.93 -7.42 -2.45
CA VAL A 164 -12.67 -8.46 -3.21
C VAL A 164 -11.79 -9.19 -4.21
N GLN A 165 -10.51 -8.91 -4.21
CA GLN A 165 -9.49 -9.61 -4.99
C GLN A 165 -8.09 -9.34 -4.39
N PRO A 166 -7.08 -10.21 -4.62
CA PRO A 166 -5.77 -10.09 -4.01
C PRO A 166 -5.05 -8.76 -4.29
N ASP A 167 -5.10 -8.28 -5.54
CA ASP A 167 -4.38 -7.07 -5.99
C ASP A 167 -4.82 -5.80 -5.25
N GLU A 168 -6.04 -5.77 -4.71
CA GLU A 168 -6.56 -4.62 -3.97
C GLU A 168 -5.83 -4.37 -2.65
N SER A 169 -5.21 -5.42 -2.10
CA SER A 169 -4.45 -5.31 -0.86
C SER A 169 -3.04 -4.74 -1.05
N GLY A 170 -2.53 -4.74 -2.29
CA GLY A 170 -1.14 -4.44 -2.60
C GLY A 170 -0.14 -5.51 -2.15
N VAL A 171 -0.60 -6.62 -1.55
CA VAL A 171 0.21 -7.79 -1.14
C VAL A 171 -0.33 -9.07 -1.78
N ASP A 172 -0.63 -9.00 -3.04
CA ASP A 172 -1.44 -9.86 -3.90
C ASP A 172 -1.10 -11.36 -3.84
N ALA A 173 0.18 -11.74 -3.76
CA ALA A 173 0.59 -13.14 -3.67
C ALA A 173 0.85 -13.62 -2.23
N SER A 174 0.46 -12.86 -1.23
CA SER A 174 0.70 -13.20 0.18
C SER A 174 0.09 -14.56 0.56
N PRO A 175 0.82 -15.42 1.31
CA PRO A 175 0.32 -16.74 1.69
C PRO A 175 -0.92 -16.71 2.61
N LYS A 176 -1.27 -15.56 3.16
CA LYS A 176 -2.49 -15.39 3.93
C LYS A 176 -3.77 -15.61 3.10
N TYR A 177 -3.69 -15.45 1.77
CA TYR A 177 -4.77 -15.68 0.82
C TYR A 177 -4.83 -17.12 0.27
N ASP A 178 -3.84 -17.96 0.56
CA ASP A 178 -3.78 -19.33 0.04
C ASP A 178 -5.06 -20.13 0.25
N PRO A 179 -5.79 -20.03 1.40
CA PRO A 179 -7.07 -20.72 1.58
C PRO A 179 -8.14 -20.33 0.57
N LEU A 180 -8.12 -19.08 0.06
CA LEU A 180 -9.05 -18.57 -0.95
C LEU A 180 -8.56 -18.84 -2.37
N LEU A 181 -7.25 -18.96 -2.57
CA LEU A 181 -6.59 -19.13 -3.88
C LEU A 181 -6.27 -20.59 -4.22
N GLY A 182 -6.64 -21.54 -3.35
CA GLY A 182 -6.38 -22.96 -3.58
C GLY A 182 -4.92 -23.37 -3.43
N TYR A 183 -4.14 -22.66 -2.61
CA TYR A 183 -2.73 -22.93 -2.31
C TYR A 183 -1.83 -22.94 -3.55
N PRO A 184 -1.71 -21.81 -4.29
CA PRO A 184 -0.86 -21.71 -5.46
C PRO A 184 0.61 -22.00 -5.10
N LYS A 185 1.31 -22.70 -6.00
CA LYS A 185 2.72 -23.10 -5.78
C LYS A 185 3.72 -22.25 -6.60
N ASN A 186 3.23 -21.51 -7.55
CA ASN A 186 4.00 -20.68 -8.46
C ASN A 186 3.11 -19.60 -9.07
N ASN A 187 3.71 -18.71 -9.88
CA ASN A 187 3.00 -17.62 -10.52
C ASN A 187 1.87 -18.08 -11.47
N ASP A 188 2.06 -19.16 -12.19
CA ASP A 188 1.03 -19.66 -13.13
C ASP A 188 -0.21 -20.18 -12.37
N ASP A 189 -0.01 -20.81 -11.21
CA ASP A 189 -1.10 -21.25 -10.34
C ASP A 189 -1.84 -20.02 -9.79
N LEU A 190 -1.11 -18.98 -9.36
CA LEU A 190 -1.67 -17.74 -8.86
C LEU A 190 -2.51 -17.03 -9.92
N VAL A 191 -1.97 -16.85 -11.12
CA VAL A 191 -2.67 -16.23 -12.25
C VAL A 191 -3.95 -17.01 -12.60
N ARG A 192 -3.89 -18.36 -12.59
CA ARG A 192 -5.08 -19.18 -12.81
C ARG A 192 -6.14 -18.99 -11.69
N ALA A 193 -5.72 -18.90 -10.44
CA ALA A 193 -6.62 -18.66 -9.32
C ALA A 193 -7.29 -17.28 -9.42
N ILE A 194 -6.54 -16.22 -9.72
CA ILE A 194 -7.06 -14.87 -9.91
C ILE A 194 -8.03 -14.81 -11.10
N ASN A 195 -7.66 -15.41 -12.25
CA ASN A 195 -8.56 -15.52 -13.40
C ASN A 195 -9.84 -16.30 -13.07
N GLY A 196 -9.75 -17.30 -12.19
CA GLY A 196 -10.92 -18.02 -11.66
C GLY A 196 -11.84 -17.14 -10.82
N ILE A 197 -11.31 -16.20 -10.05
CA ILE A 197 -12.08 -15.17 -9.32
C ILE A 197 -12.80 -14.28 -10.33
N TYR A 198 -12.10 -13.76 -11.33
CA TYR A 198 -12.67 -12.87 -12.35
C TYR A 198 -13.77 -13.52 -13.17
N ALA A 199 -13.58 -14.79 -13.56
CA ALA A 199 -14.63 -15.54 -14.27
C ALA A 199 -15.91 -15.70 -13.43
N ARG A 200 -15.80 -15.78 -12.10
CA ARG A 200 -16.96 -15.81 -11.20
C ARG A 200 -17.60 -14.44 -11.02
N TYR A 201 -16.84 -13.36 -11.16
CA TYR A 201 -17.32 -11.98 -11.08
C TYR A 201 -17.91 -11.46 -12.38
N GLU A 202 -17.55 -12.03 -13.54
CA GLU A 202 -18.03 -11.58 -14.85
C GLU A 202 -19.58 -11.44 -14.93
N PRO A 203 -20.40 -12.43 -14.47
CA PRO A 203 -21.86 -12.27 -14.50
C PRO A 203 -22.41 -11.28 -13.48
N ILE A 204 -21.61 -10.89 -12.45
CA ILE A 204 -22.00 -9.95 -11.40
C ILE A 204 -21.70 -8.50 -11.85
N GLY A 205 -20.66 -8.32 -12.68
CA GLY A 205 -20.16 -7.01 -13.10
C GLY A 205 -19.30 -6.35 -12.01
N ASN A 206 -19.43 -5.03 -11.84
CA ASN A 206 -18.60 -4.22 -10.94
C ASN A 206 -19.42 -3.64 -9.76
N ASP A 207 -20.48 -4.31 -9.33
CA ASP A 207 -21.22 -3.94 -8.13
C ASP A 207 -20.58 -4.54 -6.88
N ASP A 208 -19.93 -3.70 -6.10
CA ASP A 208 -19.10 -4.13 -4.97
C ASP A 208 -19.87 -4.90 -3.90
N GLN A 209 -21.10 -4.49 -3.59
CA GLN A 209 -21.93 -5.20 -2.62
C GLN A 209 -22.30 -6.61 -3.11
N SER A 210 -22.60 -6.75 -4.40
CA SER A 210 -22.87 -8.06 -5.02
C SER A 210 -21.62 -8.93 -5.09
N LEU A 211 -20.42 -8.34 -5.31
CA LEU A 211 -19.14 -9.06 -5.28
C LEU A 211 -18.83 -9.59 -3.88
N ILE A 212 -19.06 -8.79 -2.84
CA ILE A 212 -18.91 -9.20 -1.44
C ILE A 212 -19.91 -10.31 -1.11
N ALA A 213 -21.19 -10.13 -1.44
CA ALA A 213 -22.24 -11.12 -1.19
C ALA A 213 -21.98 -12.47 -1.89
N ALA A 214 -21.27 -12.46 -3.01
CA ALA A 214 -20.87 -13.70 -3.72
C ALA A 214 -19.81 -14.50 -2.98
N ASP A 215 -19.12 -13.95 -2.02
CA ASP A 215 -18.11 -14.56 -1.15
C ASP A 215 -17.05 -15.40 -1.91
N VAL A 216 -16.61 -14.89 -3.07
CA VAL A 216 -15.59 -15.56 -3.88
C VAL A 216 -14.21 -15.32 -3.30
N PHE A 217 -13.91 -14.05 -3.07
CA PHE A 217 -12.72 -13.56 -2.39
C PHE A 217 -13.13 -12.31 -1.61
N VAL A 218 -13.30 -12.45 -0.32
CA VAL A 218 -13.61 -11.36 0.59
C VAL A 218 -12.61 -11.41 1.73
N VAL A 219 -11.89 -10.32 1.96
CA VAL A 219 -10.90 -10.25 3.03
C VAL A 219 -10.93 -8.87 3.68
N GLU A 220 -11.16 -8.81 4.97
CA GLU A 220 -10.86 -7.64 5.78
C GLU A 220 -9.38 -7.69 6.17
N ASP A 221 -8.61 -7.02 5.36
CA ASP A 221 -7.15 -7.05 5.41
C ASP A 221 -6.63 -6.07 6.45
N VAL A 222 -5.84 -6.55 7.40
CA VAL A 222 -5.29 -5.74 8.50
C VAL A 222 -4.39 -4.60 7.99
N LEU A 223 -3.57 -4.84 6.93
CA LEU A 223 -2.73 -3.80 6.34
C LEU A 223 -3.58 -2.71 5.71
N VAL A 224 -4.57 -3.10 4.90
CA VAL A 224 -5.47 -2.16 4.21
C VAL A 224 -6.27 -1.34 5.22
N ASN A 225 -6.83 -1.98 6.24
CA ASN A 225 -7.60 -1.32 7.28
C ASN A 225 -6.74 -0.41 8.18
N SER A 226 -5.48 -0.77 8.41
CA SER A 226 -4.54 0.10 9.12
C SER A 226 -4.23 1.37 8.31
N ILE A 227 -3.99 1.25 7.01
CA ILE A 227 -3.78 2.39 6.11
C ILE A 227 -5.05 3.24 5.99
N TYR A 228 -6.22 2.59 5.94
CA TYR A 228 -7.51 3.28 5.93
C TYR A 228 -7.73 4.12 7.19
N ALA A 229 -7.50 3.56 8.38
CA ALA A 229 -7.58 4.29 9.65
C ALA A 229 -6.57 5.46 9.72
N GLN A 230 -5.31 5.23 9.31
CA GLN A 230 -4.29 6.30 9.24
C GLN A 230 -4.70 7.40 8.24
N GLY A 231 -5.29 7.03 7.10
CA GLY A 231 -5.79 7.99 6.12
C GLY A 231 -6.94 8.84 6.66
N LEU A 232 -7.88 8.27 7.43
CA LEU A 232 -8.92 9.02 8.13
C LEU A 232 -8.32 10.01 9.15
N GLN A 233 -7.26 9.61 9.87
CA GLN A 233 -6.54 10.49 10.77
C GLN A 233 -5.85 11.64 10.00
N ALA A 234 -5.30 11.37 8.81
CA ALA A 234 -4.74 12.40 7.94
C ALA A 234 -5.82 13.39 7.45
N LEU A 235 -7.00 12.89 7.02
CA LEU A 235 -8.14 13.74 6.64
C LEU A 235 -8.57 14.63 7.81
N ALA A 236 -8.60 14.10 9.04
CA ALA A 236 -8.92 14.87 10.24
C ALA A 236 -7.94 16.01 10.52
N ARG A 237 -6.66 15.85 10.17
CA ARG A 237 -5.64 16.89 10.30
C ARG A 237 -5.69 17.92 9.17
N LEU A 238 -6.15 17.52 7.98
CA LEU A 238 -6.17 18.36 6.78
C LEU A 238 -7.41 19.24 6.69
N THR A 239 -8.57 18.76 7.17
CA THR A 239 -9.81 19.55 7.09
C THR A 239 -9.78 20.73 8.05
N LYS A 240 -10.29 21.88 7.57
CA LYS A 240 -10.48 23.08 8.40
C LYS A 240 -11.85 23.09 9.12
N ASN A 241 -12.70 22.12 8.85
CA ASN A 241 -14.01 21.96 9.49
C ASN A 241 -13.88 21.09 10.76
N PRO A 242 -14.06 21.65 11.97
CA PRO A 242 -13.92 20.89 13.22
C PRO A 242 -14.87 19.70 13.32
N ALA A 243 -16.09 19.82 12.79
CA ALA A 243 -17.08 18.73 12.82
C ALA A 243 -16.67 17.56 11.91
N GLU A 244 -16.12 17.85 10.73
CA GLU A 244 -15.57 16.83 9.87
C GLU A 244 -14.32 16.17 10.49
N ALA A 245 -13.43 16.97 11.09
CA ALA A 245 -12.24 16.46 11.75
C ALA A 245 -12.63 15.49 12.87
N GLU A 246 -13.63 15.80 13.67
CA GLU A 246 -14.13 14.92 14.72
C GLU A 246 -14.78 13.65 14.14
N ALA A 247 -15.57 13.78 13.09
CA ALA A 247 -16.18 12.63 12.42
C ALA A 247 -15.12 11.67 11.86
N TYR A 248 -14.03 12.17 11.24
CA TYR A 248 -12.94 11.33 10.75
C TYR A 248 -12.18 10.64 11.89
N ARG A 249 -11.91 11.34 13.01
CA ARG A 249 -11.28 10.73 14.20
C ARG A 249 -12.15 9.62 14.79
N ALA A 250 -13.43 9.89 14.97
CA ALA A 250 -14.39 8.92 15.50
C ALA A 250 -14.48 7.67 14.60
N TRP A 251 -14.41 7.89 13.30
CA TRP A 251 -14.44 6.79 12.32
C TRP A 251 -13.16 5.97 12.35
N ALA A 252 -11.97 6.61 12.40
CA ALA A 252 -10.70 5.92 12.57
C ALA A 252 -10.64 5.12 13.89
N ALA A 253 -11.17 5.68 14.98
CA ALA A 253 -11.24 5.00 16.28
C ALA A 253 -12.11 3.75 16.22
N ARG A 254 -13.30 3.80 15.58
CA ARG A 254 -14.14 2.61 15.37
C ARG A 254 -13.43 1.51 14.57
N GLY A 255 -12.69 1.88 13.52
CA GLY A 255 -11.90 0.90 12.76
C GLY A 255 -10.80 0.26 13.61
N LEU A 256 -10.14 1.03 14.48
CA LEU A 256 -9.16 0.50 15.42
C LEU A 256 -9.82 -0.44 16.45
N ASP A 257 -10.98 -0.07 16.98
CA ASP A 257 -11.73 -0.91 17.93
C ASP A 257 -12.14 -2.23 17.28
N ALA A 258 -12.60 -2.21 16.02
CA ALA A 258 -12.93 -3.41 15.25
C ALA A 258 -11.70 -4.29 14.98
N LEU A 259 -10.55 -3.68 14.59
CA LEU A 259 -9.28 -4.42 14.47
C LEU A 259 -8.89 -5.11 15.78
N MET A 260 -9.05 -4.41 16.91
CA MET A 260 -8.75 -4.98 18.24
C MET A 260 -9.69 -6.12 18.61
N GLU A 261 -10.99 -5.99 18.33
CA GLU A 261 -12.00 -6.99 18.70
C GLU A 261 -11.93 -8.22 17.81
N LYS A 262 -11.86 -8.02 16.48
CA LYS A 262 -12.01 -9.08 15.49
C LYS A 262 -10.67 -9.67 15.03
N CYS A 263 -9.64 -8.83 14.81
CA CYS A 263 -8.37 -9.25 14.23
C CYS A 263 -7.28 -9.57 15.24
N TYR A 264 -7.28 -8.93 16.42
CA TYR A 264 -6.22 -9.16 17.43
C TYR A 264 -6.38 -10.54 18.09
N ASP A 265 -5.29 -11.31 18.07
CA ASP A 265 -5.19 -12.57 18.81
C ASP A 265 -4.37 -12.32 20.09
N PRO A 266 -5.02 -12.25 21.28
CA PRO A 266 -4.32 -11.96 22.54
C PRO A 266 -3.41 -13.12 22.99
N ALA A 267 -3.62 -14.35 22.52
CA ALA A 267 -2.75 -15.47 22.86
C ALA A 267 -1.42 -15.36 22.09
N ARG A 268 -1.49 -15.00 20.81
CA ARG A 268 -0.31 -14.81 19.94
C ARG A 268 0.30 -13.42 20.06
N GLY A 269 -0.49 -12.40 20.43
CA GLY A 269 -0.04 -10.99 20.51
C GLY A 269 0.12 -10.31 19.16
N LEU A 270 -0.64 -10.72 18.16
CA LEU A 270 -0.56 -10.17 16.80
C LEU A 270 -1.95 -10.07 16.15
N PHE A 271 -2.04 -9.31 15.07
CA PHE A 271 -3.25 -9.15 14.28
C PHE A 271 -3.30 -10.13 13.11
N LEU A 272 -4.49 -10.65 12.82
CA LEU A 272 -4.76 -11.61 11.75
C LEU A 272 -5.91 -11.14 10.88
N ASP A 273 -5.76 -11.24 9.57
CA ASP A 273 -6.80 -10.86 8.61
C ASP A 273 -8.03 -11.78 8.74
N LEU A 274 -9.19 -11.26 8.36
CA LEU A 274 -10.45 -11.99 8.34
C LEU A 274 -10.78 -12.39 6.90
N LEU A 275 -11.06 -13.67 6.71
CA LEU A 275 -11.34 -14.25 5.41
C LEU A 275 -12.84 -14.55 5.30
N ARG A 276 -13.42 -14.30 4.12
CA ARG A 276 -14.83 -14.54 3.80
C ARG A 276 -15.78 -13.62 4.58
N VAL A 277 -17.00 -13.60 4.16
CA VAL A 277 -18.09 -12.92 4.90
C VAL A 277 -18.30 -13.50 6.31
N ALA A 278 -17.85 -14.74 6.53
CA ALA A 278 -17.89 -15.39 7.85
C ALA A 278 -16.75 -14.95 8.80
N GLU A 279 -15.85 -14.07 8.38
CA GLU A 279 -14.75 -13.52 9.19
C GLU A 279 -13.84 -14.57 9.84
N GLU A 280 -13.48 -15.57 9.07
CA GLU A 280 -12.55 -16.62 9.54
C GLU A 280 -11.13 -16.02 9.65
N ARG A 281 -10.55 -15.99 10.85
CA ARG A 281 -9.17 -15.50 11.03
C ARG A 281 -8.17 -16.34 10.26
N THR A 282 -7.29 -15.70 9.48
CA THR A 282 -6.12 -16.37 8.90
C THR A 282 -5.18 -16.86 10.01
N ARG A 283 -4.32 -17.85 9.69
CA ARG A 283 -3.33 -18.38 10.63
C ARG A 283 -1.90 -17.95 10.31
N ILE A 284 -1.72 -17.30 9.19
CA ILE A 284 -0.39 -16.94 8.65
C ILE A 284 0.05 -15.61 9.22
N ASN A 285 1.22 -15.58 9.84
CA ASN A 285 1.86 -14.36 10.32
C ASN A 285 2.56 -13.68 9.15
N THR A 286 2.00 -12.56 8.70
CA THR A 286 2.55 -11.72 7.63
C THR A 286 2.82 -10.31 8.15
N ILE A 287 3.49 -9.50 7.36
CA ILE A 287 3.79 -8.10 7.70
C ILE A 287 2.55 -7.29 8.06
N SER A 288 1.36 -7.68 7.54
CA SER A 288 0.08 -7.04 7.89
C SER A 288 -0.16 -7.02 9.41
N ALA A 289 0.30 -8.06 10.13
CA ALA A 289 0.16 -8.15 11.59
C ALA A 289 0.84 -6.98 12.34
N LEU A 290 1.84 -6.33 11.74
CA LEU A 290 2.58 -5.20 12.32
C LEU A 290 1.99 -3.84 11.92
N PHE A 291 1.13 -3.79 10.91
CA PHE A 291 0.60 -2.52 10.38
C PHE A 291 -0.25 -1.71 11.37
N PRO A 292 -0.99 -2.29 12.33
CA PRO A 292 -1.68 -1.48 13.34
C PRO A 292 -0.76 -0.54 14.14
N LEU A 293 0.56 -0.76 14.13
CA LEU A 293 1.54 0.21 14.67
C LEU A 293 1.45 1.61 14.03
N ILE A 294 0.94 1.74 12.78
CA ILE A 294 0.80 3.04 12.12
C ILE A 294 -0.41 3.85 12.61
N ILE A 295 -1.36 3.22 13.32
CA ILE A 295 -2.63 3.86 13.73
C ILE A 295 -2.42 4.63 15.04
N GLU A 296 -2.69 5.94 15.04
CA GLU A 296 -2.73 6.72 16.27
C GLU A 296 -3.81 6.15 17.19
N GLY A 297 -3.49 6.02 18.50
CA GLY A 297 -4.43 5.48 19.49
C GLY A 297 -4.31 3.97 19.73
N LEU A 298 -3.51 3.21 18.98
CA LEU A 298 -3.24 1.81 19.33
C LEU A 298 -2.66 1.73 20.75
N ASP A 299 -3.24 0.85 21.57
CA ASP A 299 -2.83 0.61 22.95
C ASP A 299 -1.31 0.40 23.06
N PRO A 300 -0.59 1.17 23.88
CA PRO A 300 0.85 1.04 24.06
C PRO A 300 1.30 -0.37 24.50
N VAL A 301 0.47 -1.11 25.25
CA VAL A 301 0.78 -2.48 25.66
C VAL A 301 0.75 -3.44 24.45
N VAL A 302 -0.22 -3.26 23.55
CA VAL A 302 -0.31 -4.02 22.30
C VAL A 302 0.84 -3.65 21.38
N ALA A 303 1.15 -2.36 21.23
CA ALA A 303 2.28 -1.89 20.44
C ALA A 303 3.61 -2.46 20.94
N GLU A 304 3.85 -2.42 22.26
CA GLU A 304 5.06 -3.01 22.88
C GLU A 304 5.15 -4.51 22.60
N ARG A 305 4.03 -5.21 22.61
CA ARG A 305 3.97 -6.64 22.33
C ARG A 305 4.34 -6.96 20.88
N LEU A 306 3.80 -6.20 19.92
CA LEU A 306 4.15 -6.32 18.50
C LEU A 306 5.65 -6.09 18.25
N VAL A 307 6.21 -5.09 18.93
CA VAL A 307 7.65 -4.76 18.77
C VAL A 307 8.52 -5.80 19.45
N ARG A 308 8.25 -6.15 20.72
CA ARG A 308 9.10 -7.03 21.52
C ARG A 308 9.03 -8.47 21.07
N ASP A 309 7.81 -9.01 20.88
CA ASP A 309 7.60 -10.44 20.67
C ASP A 309 7.72 -10.83 19.19
N HIS A 310 7.50 -9.88 18.26
CA HIS A 310 7.48 -10.15 16.82
C HIS A 310 8.55 -9.38 16.04
N LEU A 311 8.51 -8.04 16.03
CA LEU A 311 9.43 -7.25 15.20
C LEU A 311 10.91 -7.49 15.56
N ARG A 312 11.22 -7.69 16.85
CA ARG A 312 12.56 -8.00 17.35
C ARG A 312 12.90 -9.48 17.36
N ASN A 313 11.96 -10.34 16.96
CA ASN A 313 12.16 -11.79 16.97
C ASN A 313 12.98 -12.22 15.74
N PRO A 314 14.19 -12.83 15.93
CA PRO A 314 15.03 -13.25 14.83
C PRO A 314 14.45 -14.45 14.05
N ASP A 315 13.53 -15.22 14.64
CA ASP A 315 12.83 -16.30 13.97
C ASP A 315 11.63 -15.80 13.13
N GLU A 316 11.29 -14.49 13.21
CA GLU A 316 10.15 -13.89 12.50
C GLU A 316 10.62 -12.74 11.59
N TYR A 317 10.81 -11.54 12.17
CA TYR A 317 11.00 -10.31 11.40
C TYR A 317 12.37 -9.66 11.54
N ALA A 318 13.15 -10.03 12.57
CA ALA A 318 14.48 -9.44 12.82
C ALA A 318 15.59 -10.10 12.01
N LEU A 319 15.38 -10.26 10.70
CA LEU A 319 16.35 -10.81 9.77
C LEU A 319 17.49 -9.79 9.50
N PRO A 320 18.59 -10.19 8.82
CA PRO A 320 19.71 -9.29 8.48
C PRO A 320 19.26 -8.01 7.77
N TYR A 321 18.30 -8.11 6.85
CA TYR A 321 17.65 -6.97 6.20
C TYR A 321 16.14 -7.00 6.48
N PRO A 322 15.71 -6.51 7.68
CA PRO A 322 14.30 -6.50 8.08
C PRO A 322 13.51 -5.49 7.22
N VAL A 323 12.21 -5.58 7.10
CA VAL A 323 11.26 -6.50 7.67
C VAL A 323 10.71 -7.35 6.51
N PRO A 324 10.78 -8.70 6.60
CA PRO A 324 10.24 -9.53 5.52
C PRO A 324 8.71 -9.43 5.46
N SER A 325 8.13 -9.63 4.26
CA SER A 325 6.69 -9.57 4.05
C SER A 325 5.90 -10.72 4.72
N VAL A 326 6.60 -11.78 5.13
CA VAL A 326 6.07 -12.93 5.87
C VAL A 326 7.07 -13.26 6.97
N ALA A 327 6.58 -13.61 8.17
CA ALA A 327 7.47 -14.06 9.26
C ALA A 327 8.27 -15.30 8.82
N ALA A 328 9.59 -15.32 9.11
CA ALA A 328 10.49 -16.36 8.59
C ALA A 328 10.13 -17.78 9.05
N ASN A 329 9.44 -17.90 10.19
CA ASN A 329 8.94 -19.17 10.72
C ASN A 329 7.50 -19.52 10.27
N ALA A 330 6.84 -18.64 9.48
CA ALA A 330 5.47 -18.88 9.04
C ALA A 330 5.41 -19.77 7.80
N PRO A 331 4.35 -20.58 7.65
CA PRO A 331 4.10 -21.33 6.43
C PRO A 331 4.03 -20.42 5.20
N GLY A 332 4.65 -20.83 4.10
CA GLY A 332 4.67 -20.07 2.86
C GLY A 332 5.77 -19.02 2.79
N PHE A 333 6.60 -18.84 3.83
CA PHE A 333 7.79 -18.00 3.75
C PHE A 333 8.74 -18.49 2.66
N ASN A 334 9.08 -17.62 1.73
CA ASN A 334 10.01 -17.87 0.64
C ASN A 334 10.73 -16.58 0.25
N PRO A 335 11.97 -16.37 0.70
CA PRO A 335 12.75 -15.16 0.40
C PRO A 335 13.34 -15.15 -1.02
N ASP A 336 13.42 -16.33 -1.66
CA ASP A 336 13.97 -16.55 -3.01
C ASP A 336 12.85 -16.98 -3.95
N HIS A 337 11.96 -16.05 -4.31
CA HIS A 337 10.88 -16.42 -5.20
C HIS A 337 11.17 -16.08 -6.67
N PRO A 338 10.69 -16.92 -7.60
CA PRO A 338 10.71 -16.61 -9.02
C PRO A 338 9.65 -15.54 -9.35
N HIS A 339 9.81 -14.91 -10.52
CA HIS A 339 8.98 -13.83 -11.05
C HIS A 339 7.48 -13.95 -10.73
N GLY A 340 6.90 -12.87 -10.22
CA GLY A 340 5.46 -12.68 -10.02
C GLY A 340 4.85 -13.35 -8.79
N PHE A 341 5.51 -14.30 -8.15
CA PHE A 341 5.02 -14.94 -6.92
C PHE A 341 5.56 -14.23 -5.67
N ILE A 342 5.26 -12.94 -5.59
CA ILE A 342 5.80 -11.96 -4.66
C ILE A 342 5.03 -11.90 -3.32
N TRP A 343 5.49 -11.07 -2.38
CA TRP A 343 4.89 -10.91 -1.04
C TRP A 343 4.92 -12.17 -0.16
N ARG A 344 5.89 -13.08 -0.40
CA ARG A 344 6.04 -14.33 0.36
C ARG A 344 7.31 -14.39 1.22
N GLY A 345 8.03 -13.29 1.39
CA GLY A 345 9.24 -13.28 2.22
C GLY A 345 10.18 -12.12 1.97
N PRO A 346 10.33 -11.58 0.76
CA PRO A 346 11.19 -10.43 0.52
C PRO A 346 10.87 -9.22 1.38
N THR A 347 11.87 -8.37 1.57
CA THR A 347 11.76 -7.06 2.22
C THR A 347 11.38 -6.00 1.20
N TRP A 348 10.46 -5.11 1.57
CA TRP A 348 9.89 -4.07 0.71
C TRP A 348 10.10 -2.68 1.32
N VAL A 349 10.52 -1.71 0.49
CA VAL A 349 10.83 -0.36 0.99
C VAL A 349 9.59 0.39 1.48
N ASN A 350 8.46 0.24 0.81
CA ASN A 350 7.19 0.88 1.21
C ASN A 350 6.70 0.38 2.58
N SER A 351 6.75 -0.92 2.83
CA SER A 351 6.37 -1.50 4.13
C SER A 351 7.33 -1.04 5.23
N ASN A 352 8.64 -1.06 4.96
CA ASN A 352 9.64 -0.56 5.89
C ASN A 352 9.47 0.93 6.18
N TRP A 353 9.07 1.72 5.17
CA TRP A 353 8.80 3.13 5.33
C TRP A 353 7.67 3.37 6.34
N PHE A 354 6.54 2.67 6.19
CA PHE A 354 5.43 2.76 7.14
C PHE A 354 5.88 2.40 8.56
N LEU A 355 6.55 1.25 8.72
CA LEU A 355 6.96 0.76 10.03
C LEU A 355 8.02 1.66 10.67
N ALA A 356 9.00 2.16 9.90
CA ALA A 356 10.03 3.05 10.43
C ALA A 356 9.44 4.36 10.97
N HIS A 357 8.49 4.97 10.23
CA HIS A 357 7.77 6.18 10.69
C HIS A 357 6.94 5.89 11.94
N ALA A 358 6.17 4.81 11.95
CA ALA A 358 5.34 4.43 13.10
C ALA A 358 6.17 4.20 14.37
N LEU A 359 7.29 3.49 14.24
CA LEU A 359 8.21 3.24 15.35
C LEU A 359 8.86 4.52 15.87
N TYR A 360 9.26 5.41 14.94
CA TYR A 360 9.81 6.72 15.30
C TYR A 360 8.79 7.55 16.10
N GLU A 361 7.56 7.67 15.62
CA GLU A 361 6.49 8.44 16.25
C GLU A 361 6.08 7.88 17.62
N ARG A 362 6.21 6.55 17.81
CA ARG A 362 5.95 5.85 19.07
C ARG A 362 7.13 5.84 20.04
N GLY A 363 8.30 6.40 19.67
CA GLY A 363 9.47 6.47 20.52
C GLY A 363 10.37 5.22 20.48
N TYR A 364 10.11 4.24 19.62
CA TYR A 364 11.00 3.09 19.38
C TYR A 364 12.15 3.48 18.43
N MET A 365 12.93 4.45 18.84
CA MET A 365 13.94 5.14 18.00
C MET A 365 15.01 4.19 17.46
N GLU A 366 15.42 3.20 18.26
CA GLU A 366 16.44 2.23 17.87
C GLU A 366 15.95 1.30 16.76
N ASP A 367 14.71 0.81 16.86
CA ASP A 367 14.10 -0.04 15.86
C ASP A 367 13.83 0.73 14.56
N ALA A 368 13.34 1.96 14.65
CA ALA A 368 13.16 2.85 13.51
C ALA A 368 14.47 3.07 12.76
N ARG A 369 15.54 3.37 13.49
CA ARG A 369 16.89 3.54 12.92
C ARG A 369 17.40 2.25 12.29
N ARG A 370 17.26 1.10 12.96
CA ARG A 370 17.68 -0.20 12.44
C ARG A 370 17.03 -0.53 11.11
N ILE A 371 15.71 -0.37 11.01
CA ILE A 371 14.96 -0.59 9.77
C ILE A 371 15.41 0.41 8.70
N GLY A 372 15.50 1.69 9.04
CA GLY A 372 15.93 2.74 8.12
C GLY A 372 17.32 2.49 7.55
N GLU A 373 18.31 2.15 8.39
CA GLU A 373 19.68 1.86 7.97
C GLU A 373 19.76 0.60 7.10
N ALA A 374 19.06 -0.48 7.48
CA ALA A 374 19.01 -1.69 6.68
C ALA A 374 18.39 -1.42 5.30
N THR A 375 17.32 -0.63 5.24
CA THR A 375 16.66 -0.26 3.97
C THR A 375 17.58 0.59 3.09
N ARG A 376 18.30 1.57 3.66
CA ARG A 376 19.30 2.35 2.91
C ARG A 376 20.41 1.45 2.37
N ALA A 377 20.90 0.51 3.18
CA ALA A 377 21.93 -0.46 2.75
C ALA A 377 21.46 -1.32 1.58
N LEU A 378 20.21 -1.80 1.58
CA LEU A 378 19.61 -2.55 0.45
C LEU A 378 19.67 -1.76 -0.86
N VAL A 379 19.23 -0.50 -0.81
CA VAL A 379 19.18 0.37 -2.00
C VAL A 379 20.60 0.74 -2.46
N GLU A 380 21.54 0.95 -1.54
CA GLU A 380 22.95 1.23 -1.88
C GLU A 380 23.62 0.04 -2.57
N MET A 381 23.36 -1.17 -2.07
CA MET A 381 23.97 -2.41 -2.55
C MET A 381 23.35 -2.88 -3.88
N SER A 382 22.02 -2.91 -3.98
CA SER A 382 21.31 -3.57 -5.08
C SER A 382 20.53 -2.62 -6.01
N GLY A 383 20.57 -1.30 -5.73
CA GLY A 383 19.84 -0.31 -6.52
C GLY A 383 18.38 -0.19 -6.14
N PHE A 384 17.63 0.55 -6.95
CA PHE A 384 16.19 0.77 -6.80
C PHE A 384 15.44 -0.42 -7.37
N ARG A 385 15.15 -1.39 -6.52
CA ARG A 385 14.49 -2.65 -6.90
C ARG A 385 13.09 -2.70 -6.31
N GLU A 386 12.26 -3.55 -6.86
CA GLU A 386 10.89 -3.76 -6.39
C GLU A 386 10.88 -4.31 -4.96
N CYS A 387 11.69 -5.34 -4.70
CA CYS A 387 11.91 -5.90 -3.37
C CYS A 387 13.33 -6.49 -3.23
N TYR A 388 13.66 -7.01 -2.06
CA TYR A 388 15.00 -7.48 -1.73
C TYR A 388 14.94 -8.76 -0.90
N ASN A 389 15.92 -9.65 -1.10
CA ASN A 389 16.11 -10.81 -0.24
C ASN A 389 16.48 -10.38 1.18
N PRO A 390 15.74 -10.80 2.23
CA PRO A 390 15.95 -10.35 3.61
C PRO A 390 17.24 -10.88 4.26
N TYR A 391 17.88 -11.90 3.67
CA TYR A 391 19.14 -12.47 4.16
C TYR A 391 20.36 -11.93 3.44
N THR A 392 20.29 -11.82 2.11
CA THR A 392 21.45 -11.45 1.28
C THR A 392 21.45 -9.98 0.88
N GLY A 393 20.28 -9.33 0.90
CA GLY A 393 20.09 -7.97 0.40
C GLY A 393 20.07 -7.89 -1.14
N GLU A 394 20.08 -9.01 -1.85
CA GLU A 394 20.00 -9.04 -3.30
C GLU A 394 18.65 -8.45 -3.76
N GLY A 395 18.70 -7.53 -4.73
CA GLY A 395 17.52 -6.92 -5.33
C GLY A 395 16.80 -7.87 -6.27
N GLN A 396 15.48 -7.96 -6.13
CA GLN A 396 14.63 -8.89 -6.87
C GLN A 396 13.60 -8.14 -7.73
N ASN A 397 13.01 -8.83 -8.72
CA ASN A 397 11.98 -8.36 -9.64
C ASN A 397 12.36 -7.10 -10.44
N ALA A 398 11.40 -6.17 -10.62
CA ALA A 398 11.61 -5.00 -11.45
C ALA A 398 12.72 -4.08 -10.91
N GLY A 399 13.54 -3.55 -11.83
CA GLY A 399 14.52 -2.50 -11.53
C GLY A 399 13.97 -1.12 -11.83
N ASP A 400 14.74 -0.10 -11.42
CA ASP A 400 14.36 1.30 -11.54
C ASP A 400 12.96 1.55 -10.95
N PHE A 401 12.73 0.98 -9.75
CA PHE A 401 11.42 0.93 -9.14
C PHE A 401 11.14 2.20 -8.33
N GLY A 402 10.05 2.91 -8.70
CA GLY A 402 9.77 4.27 -8.25
C GLY A 402 9.54 4.40 -6.75
N TRP A 403 8.70 3.55 -6.12
CA TRP A 403 8.42 3.67 -4.68
C TRP A 403 9.64 3.43 -3.79
N THR A 404 10.70 2.77 -4.32
CA THR A 404 11.96 2.61 -3.60
C THR A 404 12.62 3.95 -3.30
N SER A 405 12.21 5.02 -4.00
CA SER A 405 12.58 6.40 -3.70
C SER A 405 12.12 6.87 -2.30
N LEU A 406 11.17 6.19 -1.65
CA LEU A 406 10.83 6.42 -0.23
C LEU A 406 12.01 6.28 0.72
N VAL A 407 13.10 5.63 0.29
CA VAL A 407 14.36 5.54 1.07
C VAL A 407 14.90 6.90 1.50
N ILE A 408 14.56 7.99 0.76
CA ILE A 408 15.00 9.36 1.10
C ILE A 408 14.10 10.06 2.12
N ASP A 409 12.90 9.54 2.39
CA ASP A 409 11.95 10.05 3.41
C ASP A 409 11.99 9.20 4.70
N LEU A 410 12.84 8.20 4.80
CA LEU A 410 12.97 7.39 6.02
C LEU A 410 13.45 8.24 7.20
N PRO A 411 12.86 8.08 8.41
CA PRO A 411 13.29 8.77 9.61
C PRO A 411 14.73 8.44 9.95
N VAL A 412 15.39 9.31 10.70
CA VAL A 412 16.84 9.29 10.99
C VAL A 412 17.15 8.33 12.12
#